data_62e0ee7fec70f9d7ea4b86589dbde9f6
#
_entry.id   62e0ee7fec70f9d7ea4b86589dbde9f6
#
_cell.length_a   1.000
_cell.length_b   1.000
_cell.length_c   1.000
_cell.angle_alpha   90.00
_cell.angle_beta   90.00
_cell.angle_gamma   90.00
#
_symmetry.space_group_name_H-M   'P 1'
#
loop_
_entity.id
_entity.type
_entity.pdbx_description
1 polymer ?
#
loop_
_entity_poly.entity_id
_entity_poly.type
_entity_poly.pdbx_seq_one_letter_code
_entity_poly.pdbx_strand_id
1 'polypeptide(L)'
;EEAKYLEFEPEHLLSKKPMQIDVLVKNEKHVQIKKNIGRIFRQHNIVEYKSPDDTLTIDDFYKVYGYTCIYKAESKTIDGISAKELTITFACYHYPAKMIEKLRADRGITVKEIENGIYYLSGDVIPIQLLLIPKLSKKNNYWLNNLRNDLKAGG
;
A
#
# COMPACT_ATOMS: atom_id res chain seq x y z
N GLU A 1 -33.27 25.28 3.61
CA GLU A 1 -33.73 24.82 2.30
C GLU A 1 -32.77 23.82 1.66
N GLU A 2 -31.47 24.06 1.73
CA GLU A 2 -30.47 23.15 1.15
C GLU A 2 -30.35 21.83 1.94
N ALA A 3 -30.70 21.83 3.24
CA ALA A 3 -30.61 20.65 4.09
C ALA A 3 -31.50 19.49 3.62
N LYS A 4 -32.56 19.77 2.86
CA LYS A 4 -33.47 18.72 2.33
C LYS A 4 -32.78 17.81 1.32
N TYR A 5 -31.64 18.23 0.73
CA TYR A 5 -30.86 17.44 -0.22
C TYR A 5 -29.79 16.59 0.44
N LEU A 6 -29.65 16.72 1.77
CA LEU A 6 -28.61 16.00 2.53
C LEU A 6 -29.26 14.87 3.31
N GLU A 7 -28.62 13.71 3.25
CA GLU A 7 -28.96 12.54 4.04
C GLU A 7 -27.99 12.43 5.20
N PHE A 8 -28.52 12.27 6.42
CA PHE A 8 -27.69 12.15 7.62
C PHE A 8 -27.78 10.72 8.15
N GLU A 9 -26.65 10.01 8.14
CA GLU A 9 -26.55 8.64 8.63
C GLU A 9 -25.62 8.62 9.85
N PRO A 10 -26.16 8.68 11.08
CA PRO A 10 -25.31 8.66 12.28
C PRO A 10 -24.66 7.31 12.49
N GLU A 11 -23.43 7.32 12.95
CA GLU A 11 -22.70 6.10 13.33
C GLU A 11 -22.60 5.05 12.23
N HIS A 12 -22.30 5.50 11.01
CA HIS A 12 -22.13 4.59 9.87
C HIS A 12 -20.94 3.67 10.07
N LEU A 13 -21.16 2.35 10.08
CA LEU A 13 -20.10 1.35 10.21
C LEU A 13 -19.38 1.16 8.88
N LEU A 14 -18.06 1.34 8.86
CA LEU A 14 -17.26 1.21 7.65
C LEU A 14 -17.04 -0.26 7.24
N SER A 15 -17.04 -1.17 8.19
CA SER A 15 -16.81 -2.58 7.91
C SER A 15 -17.45 -3.45 8.98
N LYS A 16 -17.94 -4.63 8.56
CA LYS A 16 -18.44 -5.67 9.48
C LYS A 16 -17.34 -6.59 9.97
N LYS A 17 -16.17 -6.58 9.31
CA LYS A 17 -15.02 -7.40 9.67
C LYS A 17 -13.90 -6.50 10.20
N PRO A 18 -13.02 -7.01 11.08
CA PRO A 18 -11.84 -6.28 11.47
C PRO A 18 -11.00 -5.88 10.25
N MET A 19 -10.52 -4.66 10.23
CA MET A 19 -9.62 -4.19 9.18
C MET A 19 -8.23 -4.76 9.44
N GLN A 20 -7.60 -5.32 8.41
CA GLN A 20 -6.30 -5.96 8.54
C GLN A 20 -5.36 -5.51 7.43
N ILE A 21 -4.12 -5.23 7.80
CA ILE A 21 -3.02 -5.03 6.87
C ILE A 21 -2.48 -6.42 6.52
N ASP A 22 -2.27 -6.70 5.22
CA ASP A 22 -1.76 -8.01 4.79
C ASP A 22 -0.38 -8.29 5.39
N VAL A 23 0.57 -7.37 5.18
CA VAL A 23 1.91 -7.47 5.76
C VAL A 23 2.36 -6.11 6.25
N LEU A 24 2.87 -6.08 7.47
CA LEU A 24 3.53 -4.92 8.03
C LEU A 24 5.02 -5.23 8.19
N VAL A 25 5.86 -4.52 7.47
CA VAL A 25 7.31 -4.67 7.55
C VAL A 25 7.89 -3.50 8.36
N LYS A 26 8.47 -3.81 9.52
CA LYS A 26 9.07 -2.80 10.38
C LYS A 26 10.59 -2.81 10.26
N ASN A 27 11.17 -1.64 10.10
CA ASN A 27 12.61 -1.45 10.07
C ASN A 27 13.03 -0.63 11.31
N GLU A 28 12.99 -1.27 12.46
CA GLU A 28 13.23 -0.62 13.75
C GLU A 28 14.65 -0.11 13.93
N LYS A 29 15.61 -0.73 13.23
CA LYS A 29 17.03 -0.35 13.33
C LYS A 29 17.41 0.75 12.36
N HIS A 30 16.48 1.28 11.59
CA HIS A 30 16.70 2.31 10.58
C HIS A 30 17.83 1.94 9.58
N VAL A 31 17.97 0.65 9.27
CA VAL A 31 18.95 0.19 8.30
C VAL A 31 18.44 0.53 6.90
N GLN A 32 19.24 1.25 6.12
CA GLN A 32 18.87 1.55 4.75
C GLN A 32 19.04 0.29 3.88
N ILE A 33 17.92 -0.19 3.34
CA ILE A 33 17.93 -1.32 2.41
C ILE A 33 18.24 -0.75 1.03
N LYS A 34 19.38 -1.14 0.46
CA LYS A 34 19.85 -0.58 -0.82
C LYS A 34 19.34 -1.36 -2.03
N LYS A 35 18.65 -2.47 -1.83
CA LYS A 35 18.30 -3.38 -2.92
C LYS A 35 16.82 -3.39 -3.26
N ASN A 36 16.54 -3.21 -4.54
CA ASN A 36 15.34 -3.65 -5.24
C ASN A 36 14.05 -3.21 -4.56
N ILE A 37 13.17 -4.14 -4.24
CA ILE A 37 11.85 -3.84 -3.66
C ILE A 37 11.94 -3.22 -2.26
N GLY A 38 13.01 -3.45 -1.52
CA GLY A 38 13.20 -2.87 -0.20
C GLY A 38 13.79 -1.46 -0.20
N ARG A 39 14.21 -0.95 -1.37
CA ARG A 39 14.88 0.35 -1.44
C ARG A 39 13.97 1.51 -1.04
N ILE A 40 12.67 1.39 -1.25
CA ILE A 40 11.69 2.40 -0.84
C ILE A 40 11.40 2.35 0.66
N PHE A 41 11.69 1.24 1.31
CA PHE A 41 11.26 1.00 2.69
C PHE A 41 11.81 2.03 3.67
N ARG A 42 10.95 2.41 4.60
CA ARG A 42 11.24 3.26 5.74
C ARG A 42 10.95 2.48 7.02
N GLN A 43 10.65 3.16 8.12
CA GLN A 43 10.42 2.48 9.39
C GLN A 43 9.19 1.58 9.40
N HIS A 44 8.10 2.02 8.76
CA HIS A 44 6.83 1.29 8.73
C HIS A 44 6.37 1.14 7.28
N ASN A 45 6.25 -0.11 6.83
CA ASN A 45 5.98 -0.40 5.43
C ASN A 45 4.77 -1.32 5.33
N ILE A 46 3.71 -0.82 4.72
CA ILE A 46 2.47 -1.53 4.53
C ILE A 46 2.53 -2.21 3.16
N VAL A 47 2.28 -3.52 3.12
CA VAL A 47 2.30 -4.30 1.88
C VAL A 47 0.94 -4.95 1.67
N GLU A 48 0.35 -4.71 0.51
CA GLU A 48 -0.87 -5.36 0.06
C GLU A 48 -0.55 -6.29 -1.08
N TYR A 49 -0.99 -7.54 -0.97
CA TYR A 49 -0.74 -8.58 -1.96
C TYR A 49 -2.05 -8.99 -2.63
N LYS A 50 -2.06 -9.02 -3.97
CA LYS A 50 -3.17 -9.55 -4.76
C LYS A 50 -2.75 -10.85 -5.45
N SER A 51 -3.58 -11.88 -5.31
CA SER A 51 -3.35 -13.17 -5.94
C SER A 51 -3.45 -13.08 -7.47
N PRO A 52 -2.98 -14.11 -8.20
CA PRO A 52 -3.09 -14.11 -9.67
C PRO A 52 -4.52 -13.99 -10.20
N ASP A 53 -5.50 -14.39 -9.41
CA ASP A 53 -6.92 -14.35 -9.80
C ASP A 53 -7.59 -13.02 -9.50
N ASP A 54 -6.91 -12.12 -8.78
CA ASP A 54 -7.45 -10.84 -8.37
C ASP A 54 -6.84 -9.69 -9.16
N THR A 55 -7.64 -8.64 -9.36
CA THR A 55 -7.21 -7.39 -9.97
C THR A 55 -7.15 -6.30 -8.91
N LEU A 56 -6.07 -5.54 -8.90
CA LEU A 56 -5.93 -4.40 -8.01
C LEU A 56 -6.77 -3.23 -8.54
N THR A 57 -7.73 -2.78 -7.74
CA THR A 57 -8.67 -1.73 -8.12
C THR A 57 -8.39 -0.41 -7.41
N ILE A 58 -9.03 0.67 -7.89
CA ILE A 58 -8.95 1.98 -7.23
C ILE A 58 -9.52 1.91 -5.81
N ASP A 59 -10.54 1.09 -5.58
CA ASP A 59 -11.10 0.92 -4.24
C ASP A 59 -10.12 0.19 -3.31
N ASP A 60 -9.37 -0.76 -3.83
CA ASP A 60 -8.28 -1.40 -3.08
C ASP A 60 -7.23 -0.39 -2.65
N PHE A 61 -6.86 0.53 -3.56
CA PHE A 61 -5.91 1.59 -3.24
C PHE A 61 -6.39 2.42 -2.05
N TYR A 62 -7.63 2.90 -2.10
CA TYR A 62 -8.16 3.74 -1.02
C TYR A 62 -8.33 2.96 0.28
N LYS A 63 -8.68 1.68 0.19
CA LYS A 63 -8.77 0.82 1.36
C LYS A 63 -7.42 0.70 2.07
N VAL A 64 -6.36 0.40 1.32
CA VAL A 64 -5.01 0.26 1.87
C VAL A 64 -4.46 1.59 2.36
N TYR A 65 -4.70 2.66 1.61
CA TYR A 65 -4.33 4.01 2.04
C TYR A 65 -5.01 4.38 3.36
N GLY A 66 -6.30 4.07 3.47
CA GLY A 66 -7.05 4.25 4.71
C GLY A 66 -6.49 3.47 5.87
N TYR A 67 -6.15 2.19 5.68
CA TYR A 67 -5.51 1.36 6.70
C TYR A 67 -4.17 1.95 7.14
N THR A 68 -3.40 2.47 6.20
CA THR A 68 -2.12 3.14 6.50
C THR A 68 -2.32 4.35 7.40
N CYS A 69 -3.32 5.16 7.10
CA CYS A 69 -3.66 6.33 7.91
C CYS A 69 -4.10 5.94 9.32
N ILE A 70 -4.93 4.89 9.44
CA ILE A 70 -5.37 4.37 10.73
C ILE A 70 -4.17 3.84 11.52
N TYR A 71 -3.30 3.07 10.88
CA TYR A 71 -2.09 2.55 11.51
C TYR A 71 -1.23 3.68 12.10
N LYS A 72 -1.01 4.74 11.32
CA LYS A 72 -0.29 5.92 11.79
C LYS A 72 -0.95 6.53 13.02
N ALA A 73 -2.28 6.69 12.96
CA ALA A 73 -3.04 7.39 14.01
C ALA A 73 -3.12 6.60 15.32
N GLU A 74 -2.98 5.28 15.25
CA GLU A 74 -3.11 4.37 16.40
C GLU A 74 -1.82 4.24 17.23
N SER A 75 -0.84 5.10 17.04
CA SER A 75 0.38 5.07 17.85
C SER A 75 0.08 5.49 19.30
N LYS A 76 0.90 5.02 20.24
CA LYS A 76 0.69 5.23 21.68
C LYS A 76 0.77 6.70 22.09
N THR A 77 1.50 7.52 21.34
CA THR A 77 1.66 8.95 21.60
C THR A 77 1.23 9.73 20.37
N ILE A 78 0.83 10.99 20.55
CA ILE A 78 0.44 11.86 19.43
C ILE A 78 1.65 11.98 18.47
N ASP A 79 1.40 11.72 17.18
CA ASP A 79 2.43 11.72 16.14
C ASP A 79 3.62 10.80 16.44
N GLY A 80 3.39 9.74 17.21
CA GLY A 80 4.44 8.76 17.54
C GLY A 80 4.96 8.00 16.31
N ILE A 81 4.14 7.88 15.28
CA ILE A 81 4.55 7.40 13.96
C ILE A 81 4.51 8.58 13.00
N SER A 82 5.67 9.02 12.53
CA SER A 82 5.74 10.13 11.57
C SER A 82 5.26 9.68 10.18
N ALA A 83 4.49 10.53 9.50
CA ALA A 83 4.09 10.26 8.12
C ALA A 83 5.29 10.04 7.19
N LYS A 84 6.44 10.63 7.51
CA LYS A 84 7.67 10.49 6.74
C LYS A 84 8.27 9.09 6.82
N GLU A 85 7.85 8.29 7.81
CA GLU A 85 8.36 6.94 8.06
C GLU A 85 7.45 5.84 7.55
N LEU A 86 6.44 6.21 6.74
CA LEU A 86 5.48 5.28 6.15
C LEU A 86 5.75 5.06 4.67
N THR A 87 5.56 3.84 4.20
CA THR A 87 5.49 3.51 2.77
C THR A 87 4.36 2.53 2.51
N ILE A 88 3.90 2.47 1.27
CA ILE A 88 2.90 1.49 0.82
C ILE A 88 3.46 0.76 -0.38
N THR A 89 3.36 -0.57 -0.38
CA THR A 89 3.71 -1.42 -1.51
C THR A 89 2.51 -2.27 -1.91
N PHE A 90 2.14 -2.20 -3.18
CA PHE A 90 1.14 -3.09 -3.78
C PHE A 90 1.87 -4.13 -4.63
N ALA A 91 1.60 -5.40 -4.38
CA ALA A 91 2.15 -6.50 -5.17
C ALA A 91 1.03 -7.23 -5.90
N CYS A 92 1.08 -7.31 -7.21
CA CYS A 92 0.03 -7.89 -8.03
C CYS A 92 0.59 -8.60 -9.25
N TYR A 93 -0.28 -9.38 -9.94
CA TYR A 93 0.08 -10.14 -11.14
C TYR A 93 -0.30 -9.45 -12.43
N HIS A 94 -1.26 -8.52 -12.37
CA HIS A 94 -1.78 -7.81 -13.53
C HIS A 94 -1.58 -6.31 -13.34
N TYR A 95 -1.05 -5.64 -14.37
CA TYR A 95 -0.85 -4.19 -14.29
C TYR A 95 -2.20 -3.49 -14.11
N PRO A 96 -2.38 -2.71 -13.03
CA PRO A 96 -3.68 -2.13 -12.71
C PRO A 96 -3.92 -0.82 -13.48
N ALA A 97 -4.08 -0.92 -14.80
CA ALA A 97 -4.17 0.24 -15.69
C ALA A 97 -5.30 1.20 -15.30
N LYS A 98 -6.47 0.67 -14.95
CA LYS A 98 -7.63 1.51 -14.56
C LYS A 98 -7.38 2.25 -13.25
N MET A 99 -6.77 1.58 -12.27
CA MET A 99 -6.39 2.21 -11.00
C MET A 99 -5.40 3.34 -11.24
N ILE A 100 -4.36 3.07 -12.04
CA ILE A 100 -3.33 4.07 -12.37
C ILE A 100 -3.95 5.28 -13.07
N GLU A 101 -4.83 5.04 -14.04
CA GLU A 101 -5.52 6.12 -14.75
C GLU A 101 -6.32 7.00 -13.81
N LYS A 102 -7.07 6.40 -12.89
CA LYS A 102 -7.85 7.13 -11.88
C LYS A 102 -6.97 7.92 -10.91
N LEU A 103 -5.88 7.31 -10.45
CA LEU A 103 -4.94 8.00 -9.57
C LEU A 103 -4.29 9.20 -10.26
N ARG A 104 -3.96 9.05 -11.55
CA ARG A 104 -3.41 10.16 -12.34
C ARG A 104 -4.43 11.28 -12.49
N ALA A 105 -5.68 10.95 -12.83
CA ALA A 105 -6.74 11.93 -13.05
C ALA A 105 -7.16 12.63 -11.76
N ASP A 106 -7.36 11.88 -10.67
CA ASP A 106 -7.96 12.40 -9.44
C ASP A 106 -6.93 12.96 -8.46
N ARG A 107 -5.70 12.44 -8.45
CA ARG A 107 -4.69 12.79 -7.46
C ARG A 107 -3.38 13.33 -8.07
N GLY A 108 -3.29 13.41 -9.39
CA GLY A 108 -2.07 13.88 -10.04
C GLY A 108 -0.87 12.96 -9.86
N ILE A 109 -1.12 11.68 -9.56
CA ILE A 109 -0.06 10.68 -9.38
C ILE A 109 0.64 10.44 -10.71
N THR A 110 1.97 10.40 -10.69
CA THR A 110 2.80 9.98 -11.83
C THR A 110 3.40 8.62 -11.55
N VAL A 111 3.58 7.82 -12.61
CA VAL A 111 4.09 6.45 -12.49
C VAL A 111 5.37 6.32 -13.30
N LYS A 112 6.41 5.76 -12.68
CA LYS A 112 7.69 5.50 -13.33
C LYS A 112 8.16 4.10 -13.01
N GLU A 113 8.44 3.30 -14.05
CA GLU A 113 9.10 2.01 -13.89
C GLU A 113 10.59 2.27 -13.66
N ILE A 114 11.08 1.97 -12.46
CA ILE A 114 12.48 2.22 -12.09
C ILE A 114 13.37 1.02 -12.33
N GLU A 115 12.78 -0.16 -12.36
CA GLU A 115 13.42 -1.43 -12.60
C GLU A 115 12.35 -2.39 -13.09
N ASN A 116 12.73 -3.50 -13.72
CA ASN A 116 11.77 -4.41 -14.30
C ASN A 116 10.75 -4.91 -13.27
N GLY A 117 9.50 -4.51 -13.44
CA GLY A 117 8.39 -4.87 -12.55
C GLY A 117 8.27 -4.01 -11.30
N ILE A 118 9.11 -2.99 -11.12
CA ILE A 118 9.07 -2.09 -9.97
C ILE A 118 8.71 -0.69 -10.43
N TYR A 119 7.55 -0.20 -9.97
CA TYR A 119 7.03 1.13 -10.33
C TYR A 119 6.92 1.99 -9.08
N TYR A 120 7.32 3.24 -9.19
CA TYR A 120 7.08 4.22 -8.15
C TYR A 120 5.93 5.14 -8.57
N LEU A 121 4.97 5.28 -7.66
CA LEU A 121 3.80 6.15 -7.81
C LEU A 121 4.09 7.41 -7.01
N SER A 122 4.44 8.48 -7.71
CA SER A 122 4.90 9.73 -7.09
C SER A 122 3.81 10.79 -7.12
N GLY A 123 3.84 11.70 -6.14
CA GLY A 123 2.89 12.80 -6.01
C GLY A 123 2.11 12.79 -4.72
N ASP A 124 2.29 11.75 -3.90
CA ASP A 124 1.70 11.68 -2.57
C ASP A 124 2.75 11.91 -1.49
N VAL A 125 2.29 12.27 -0.28
CA VAL A 125 3.16 12.41 0.90
C VAL A 125 3.77 11.07 1.29
N ILE A 126 3.00 9.99 1.16
CA ILE A 126 3.46 8.64 1.46
C ILE A 126 4.04 8.02 0.18
N PRO A 127 5.31 7.58 0.18
CA PRO A 127 5.88 6.90 -0.98
C PRO A 127 5.14 5.59 -1.26
N ILE A 128 4.84 5.36 -2.53
CA ILE A 128 4.07 4.20 -2.97
C ILE A 128 4.82 3.44 -4.04
N GLN A 129 4.91 2.13 -3.88
CA GLN A 129 5.54 1.22 -4.81
C GLN A 129 4.52 0.21 -5.35
N LEU A 130 4.58 -0.05 -6.64
CA LEU A 130 3.81 -1.11 -7.29
C LEU A 130 4.77 -2.17 -7.82
N LEU A 131 4.55 -3.41 -7.42
CA LEU A 131 5.31 -4.56 -7.90
C LEU A 131 4.45 -5.38 -8.85
N LEU A 132 4.92 -5.54 -10.09
CA LEU A 132 4.28 -6.42 -11.06
C LEU A 132 5.05 -7.74 -11.05
N ILE A 133 4.53 -8.71 -10.33
CA ILE A 133 5.23 -9.94 -9.94
C ILE A 133 5.80 -10.71 -11.14
N PRO A 134 5.07 -10.92 -12.25
CA PRO A 134 5.61 -11.67 -13.39
C PRO A 134 6.83 -11.03 -14.06
N LYS A 135 7.03 -9.71 -13.85
CA LYS A 135 8.17 -8.98 -14.43
C LYS A 135 9.37 -8.88 -13.51
N LEU A 136 9.24 -9.29 -12.26
CA LEU A 136 10.32 -9.16 -11.28
C LEU A 136 11.48 -10.11 -11.60
N SER A 137 12.71 -9.66 -11.29
CA SER A 137 13.89 -10.51 -11.35
C SER A 137 13.81 -11.64 -10.34
N LYS A 138 14.65 -12.68 -10.49
CA LYS A 138 14.71 -13.80 -9.55
C LYS A 138 14.99 -13.35 -8.11
N LYS A 139 15.85 -12.34 -7.94
CA LYS A 139 16.17 -11.78 -6.61
C LYS A 139 14.96 -11.11 -5.98
N ASN A 140 14.22 -10.32 -6.75
CA ASN A 140 13.02 -9.63 -6.29
C ASN A 140 11.91 -10.62 -5.97
N ASN A 141 11.74 -11.65 -6.80
CA ASN A 141 10.78 -12.72 -6.54
C ASN A 141 11.12 -13.48 -5.25
N TYR A 142 12.40 -13.72 -5.00
CA TYR A 142 12.82 -14.37 -3.77
C TYR A 142 12.44 -13.55 -2.53
N TRP A 143 12.66 -12.26 -2.57
CA TRP A 143 12.25 -11.34 -1.52
C TRP A 143 10.74 -11.41 -1.26
N LEU A 144 9.97 -11.32 -2.33
CA LEU A 144 8.51 -11.35 -2.26
C LEU A 144 8.00 -12.70 -1.76
N ASN A 145 8.63 -13.79 -2.19
CA ASN A 145 8.26 -15.14 -1.74
C ASN A 145 8.49 -15.32 -0.24
N ASN A 146 9.55 -14.73 0.31
CA ASN A 146 9.79 -14.74 1.75
C ASN A 146 8.69 -13.99 2.51
N LEU A 147 8.28 -12.82 2.02
CA LEU A 147 7.16 -12.07 2.61
C LEU A 147 5.85 -12.88 2.55
N ARG A 148 5.60 -13.57 1.43
CA ARG A 148 4.42 -14.42 1.26
C ARG A 148 4.44 -15.64 2.17
N ASN A 149 5.60 -16.22 2.41
CA ASN A 149 5.73 -17.36 3.33
C ASN A 149 5.41 -16.94 4.76
N ASP A 150 5.85 -15.74 5.16
CA ASP A 150 5.50 -15.19 6.46
C ASP A 150 3.99 -14.99 6.58
N LEU A 151 3.34 -14.52 5.53
CA LEU A 151 1.87 -14.41 5.47
C LEU A 151 1.19 -15.76 5.68
N LYS A 152 1.67 -16.80 5.00
CA LYS A 152 1.11 -18.14 5.13
C LYS A 152 1.35 -18.73 6.50
N ALA A 153 2.49 -18.45 7.10
CA ALA A 153 2.83 -18.92 8.44
C ALA A 153 2.02 -18.22 9.53
N GLY A 154 1.68 -16.94 9.31
CA GLY A 154 0.88 -16.15 10.24
C GLY A 154 -0.63 -16.33 10.09
N GLY A 155 -1.04 -17.00 9.05
CA GLY A 155 -2.44 -17.31 8.78
C GLY A 155 -2.81 -18.69 9.25
#